data_f44c025a54ef78f9bbac98031eb18f04
#
_entry.id   f44c025a54ef78f9bbac98031eb18f04
#
_cell.length_a   1.000
_cell.length_b   1.000
_cell.length_c   1.000
_cell.angle_alpha   90.00
_cell.angle_beta   90.00
_cell.angle_gamma   90.00
#
_symmetry.space_group_name_H-M   'P 1'
#
loop_
_entity.id
_entity.type
_entity.pdbx_description
1 polymer ?
#
loop_
_entity_poly.entity_id
_entity_poly.type
_entity_poly.pdbx_seq_one_letter_code
_entity_poly.pdbx_strand_id
1 'polypeptide(L)'
;MKTFIELFNIILTGNKDDSRKAAREVRKLLYSSRSGQYEEIASIIKNAPDEYVNIKEDWRQENFVIAVSVLYFLHSKESQPDFLFPWLFHLLQHQNGNIRHAAARMLKNELGPLTVHIRCPNEKFGDRLTPKQADFVLLSLFIGLNNLLADLWKPAYKKYKYVSSLPASPYKSIQMVLSRMEEDCGEAYMKQLKSRLICDFENQRSNINKF
;
A
#
# COMPACT_ATOMS: atom_id res chain seq x y z
N MET A 1 -23.60 -0.21 -19.49
CA MET A 1 -22.17 -0.37 -19.10
C MET A 1 -22.16 -0.34 -17.58
N LYS A 2 -21.54 -1.31 -16.92
CA LYS A 2 -21.53 -1.37 -15.45
C LYS A 2 -20.70 -0.23 -14.88
N THR A 3 -21.08 0.29 -13.70
CA THR A 3 -20.31 1.26 -12.93
C THR A 3 -19.26 0.55 -12.05
N PHE A 4 -18.34 1.30 -11.44
CA PHE A 4 -17.40 0.71 -10.48
C PHE A 4 -18.12 0.17 -9.26
N ILE A 5 -19.13 0.88 -8.74
CA ILE A 5 -19.94 0.41 -7.59
C ILE A 5 -20.63 -0.92 -7.93
N GLU A 6 -21.25 -1.03 -9.11
CA GLU A 6 -21.88 -2.29 -9.54
C GLU A 6 -20.87 -3.45 -9.63
N LEU A 7 -19.65 -3.18 -10.15
CA LEU A 7 -18.59 -4.21 -10.20
C LEU A 7 -18.13 -4.62 -8.79
N PHE A 8 -17.94 -3.65 -7.88
CA PHE A 8 -17.57 -3.95 -6.51
C PHE A 8 -18.67 -4.68 -5.76
N ASN A 9 -19.93 -4.34 -5.97
CA ASN A 9 -21.05 -5.11 -5.42
C ASN A 9 -21.04 -6.57 -5.90
N ILE A 10 -20.76 -6.83 -7.19
CA ILE A 10 -20.61 -8.20 -7.70
C ILE A 10 -19.41 -8.90 -7.07
N ILE A 11 -18.28 -8.19 -6.84
CA ILE A 11 -17.12 -8.76 -6.16
C ILE A 11 -17.50 -9.20 -4.76
N LEU A 12 -18.25 -8.40 -4.03
CA LEU A 12 -18.60 -8.62 -2.62
C LEU A 12 -19.73 -9.64 -2.44
N THR A 13 -20.70 -9.72 -3.34
CA THR A 13 -21.92 -10.53 -3.15
C THR A 13 -22.09 -11.68 -4.13
N GLY A 14 -21.40 -11.65 -5.28
CA GLY A 14 -21.49 -12.67 -6.33
C GLY A 14 -20.83 -14.00 -5.93
N ASN A 15 -21.04 -15.03 -6.72
CA ASN A 15 -20.31 -16.29 -6.61
C ASN A 15 -18.82 -16.10 -7.00
N LYS A 16 -18.01 -17.15 -6.82
CA LYS A 16 -16.56 -17.09 -7.05
C LYS A 16 -16.19 -16.65 -8.47
N ASP A 17 -16.91 -17.16 -9.48
CA ASP A 17 -16.60 -16.88 -10.88
C ASP A 17 -17.06 -15.47 -11.29
N ASP A 18 -18.20 -15.05 -10.81
CA ASP A 18 -18.71 -13.68 -11.08
C ASP A 18 -17.85 -12.63 -10.40
N SER A 19 -17.48 -12.86 -9.15
CA SER A 19 -16.56 -12.00 -8.40
C SER A 19 -15.22 -11.85 -9.14
N ARG A 20 -14.65 -12.95 -9.62
CA ARG A 20 -13.39 -12.96 -10.37
C ARG A 20 -13.50 -12.23 -11.72
N LYS A 21 -14.62 -12.41 -12.42
CA LYS A 21 -14.89 -11.70 -13.68
C LYS A 21 -15.02 -10.19 -13.42
N ALA A 22 -15.81 -9.80 -12.42
CA ALA A 22 -15.99 -8.40 -12.05
C ALA A 22 -14.66 -7.73 -11.68
N ALA A 23 -13.80 -8.39 -10.90
CA ALA A 23 -12.48 -7.86 -10.55
C ALA A 23 -11.58 -7.59 -11.78
N ARG A 24 -11.68 -8.44 -12.82
CA ARG A 24 -10.98 -8.21 -14.10
C ARG A 24 -11.60 -7.07 -14.90
N GLU A 25 -12.91 -6.91 -14.84
CA GLU A 25 -13.63 -5.85 -15.54
C GLU A 25 -13.34 -4.46 -14.97
N VAL A 26 -13.04 -4.32 -13.66
CA VAL A 26 -12.61 -3.05 -13.05
C VAL A 26 -11.46 -2.42 -13.83
N ARG A 27 -10.46 -3.21 -14.20
CA ARG A 27 -9.32 -2.73 -15.00
C ARG A 27 -9.74 -2.26 -16.39
N LYS A 28 -10.62 -3.01 -17.07
CA LYS A 28 -11.10 -2.64 -18.40
C LYS A 28 -11.91 -1.36 -18.34
N LEU A 29 -12.78 -1.24 -17.34
CA LEU A 29 -13.61 -0.06 -17.15
C LEU A 29 -12.74 1.18 -16.91
N LEU A 30 -11.69 1.09 -16.10
CA LEU A 30 -10.77 2.19 -15.82
C LEU A 30 -10.16 2.77 -17.11
N TYR A 31 -9.74 1.92 -18.05
CA TYR A 31 -9.16 2.37 -19.31
C TYR A 31 -10.20 2.87 -20.34
N SER A 32 -11.47 2.51 -20.18
CA SER A 32 -12.56 2.94 -21.06
C SER A 32 -13.34 4.14 -20.52
N SER A 33 -13.17 4.48 -19.24
CA SER A 33 -13.93 5.54 -18.57
C SER A 33 -13.42 6.91 -18.99
N ARG A 34 -14.33 7.72 -19.55
CA ARG A 34 -14.13 9.16 -19.67
C ARG A 34 -14.44 9.82 -18.33
N SER A 35 -13.73 10.92 -18.04
CA SER A 35 -13.81 11.74 -16.84
C SER A 35 -15.22 11.82 -16.20
N GLY A 36 -15.35 11.52 -14.92
CA GLY A 36 -16.59 11.69 -14.13
C GLY A 36 -16.82 10.69 -13.01
N GLN A 37 -16.03 9.62 -12.92
CA GLN A 37 -16.21 8.58 -11.90
C GLN A 37 -15.21 8.67 -10.73
N TYR A 38 -14.52 9.80 -10.58
CA TYR A 38 -13.47 9.95 -9.54
C TYR A 38 -14.03 9.89 -8.13
N GLU A 39 -15.22 10.44 -7.87
CA GLU A 39 -15.87 10.39 -6.55
C GLU A 39 -16.22 8.97 -6.14
N GLU A 40 -16.75 8.18 -7.10
CA GLU A 40 -17.07 6.78 -6.91
C GLU A 40 -15.82 5.97 -6.56
N ILE A 41 -14.74 6.17 -7.32
CA ILE A 41 -13.45 5.51 -7.09
C ILE A 41 -12.85 5.92 -5.74
N ALA A 42 -12.87 7.21 -5.41
CA ALA A 42 -12.38 7.72 -4.14
C ALA A 42 -13.13 7.10 -2.95
N SER A 43 -14.46 6.97 -3.06
CA SER A 43 -15.30 6.32 -2.04
C SER A 43 -14.93 4.84 -1.88
N ILE A 44 -14.79 4.10 -2.99
CA ILE A 44 -14.39 2.69 -2.96
C ILE A 44 -13.04 2.51 -2.25
N ILE A 45 -12.05 3.32 -2.60
CA ILE A 45 -10.71 3.23 -2.01
C ILE A 45 -10.75 3.58 -0.52
N LYS A 46 -11.46 4.66 -0.16
CA LYS A 46 -11.58 5.12 1.24
C LYS A 46 -12.18 4.04 2.14
N ASN A 47 -13.21 3.36 1.67
CA ASN A 47 -13.95 2.36 2.44
C ASN A 47 -13.32 0.96 2.35
N ALA A 48 -12.28 0.78 1.52
CA ALA A 48 -11.71 -0.54 1.28
C ALA A 48 -11.24 -1.30 2.54
N PRO A 49 -10.62 -0.66 3.55
CA PRO A 49 -10.25 -1.37 4.78
C PRO A 49 -11.44 -1.95 5.52
N ASP A 50 -12.52 -1.18 5.65
CA ASP A 50 -13.73 -1.57 6.39
C ASP A 50 -14.48 -2.69 5.65
N GLU A 51 -14.60 -2.59 4.34
CA GLU A 51 -15.20 -3.64 3.51
C GLU A 51 -14.36 -4.93 3.57
N TYR A 52 -13.05 -4.82 3.53
CA TYR A 52 -12.15 -5.98 3.58
C TYR A 52 -12.31 -6.81 4.85
N VAL A 53 -12.48 -6.18 6.01
CA VAL A 53 -12.65 -6.88 7.29
C VAL A 53 -13.90 -7.75 7.31
N ASN A 54 -14.93 -7.37 6.56
CA ASN A 54 -16.19 -8.10 6.48
C ASN A 54 -16.15 -9.30 5.52
N ILE A 55 -15.12 -9.42 4.69
CA ILE A 55 -14.99 -10.52 3.72
C ILE A 55 -14.41 -11.76 4.40
N LYS A 56 -15.17 -12.86 4.40
CA LYS A 56 -14.79 -14.12 5.05
C LYS A 56 -14.05 -15.08 4.12
N GLU A 57 -14.37 -15.08 2.83
CA GLU A 57 -13.82 -16.02 1.87
C GLU A 57 -12.48 -15.53 1.30
N ASP A 58 -11.43 -16.32 1.42
CA ASP A 58 -10.07 -15.98 0.95
C ASP A 58 -10.02 -15.56 -0.54
N TRP A 59 -10.78 -16.27 -1.38
CA TRP A 59 -10.84 -15.95 -2.81
C TRP A 59 -11.52 -14.61 -3.09
N ARG A 60 -12.47 -14.21 -2.24
CA ARG A 60 -13.16 -12.92 -2.35
C ARG A 60 -12.25 -11.79 -1.88
N GLN A 61 -11.53 -12.01 -0.78
CA GLN A 61 -10.48 -11.06 -0.32
C GLN A 61 -9.46 -10.81 -1.43
N GLU A 62 -8.99 -11.88 -2.10
CA GLU A 62 -8.06 -11.75 -3.22
C GLU A 62 -8.64 -10.93 -4.36
N ASN A 63 -9.85 -11.26 -4.83
CA ASN A 63 -10.51 -10.53 -5.92
C ASN A 63 -10.72 -9.05 -5.56
N PHE A 64 -11.16 -8.77 -4.33
CA PHE A 64 -11.40 -7.43 -3.83
C PHE A 64 -10.11 -6.61 -3.79
N VAL A 65 -9.06 -7.12 -3.16
CA VAL A 65 -7.77 -6.42 -3.05
C VAL A 65 -7.13 -6.19 -4.42
N ILE A 66 -7.22 -7.15 -5.33
CA ILE A 66 -6.74 -6.98 -6.72
C ILE A 66 -7.51 -5.84 -7.41
N ALA A 67 -8.84 -5.78 -7.27
CA ALA A 67 -9.66 -4.73 -7.86
C ALA A 67 -9.32 -3.35 -7.27
N VAL A 68 -9.24 -3.22 -5.95
CA VAL A 68 -8.84 -1.97 -5.29
C VAL A 68 -7.46 -1.52 -5.76
N SER A 69 -6.49 -2.43 -5.88
CA SER A 69 -5.13 -2.10 -6.28
C SER A 69 -5.00 -1.56 -7.71
N VAL A 70 -6.00 -1.78 -8.56
CA VAL A 70 -6.07 -1.20 -9.91
C VAL A 70 -6.48 0.28 -9.85
N LEU A 71 -7.33 0.63 -8.89
CA LEU A 71 -7.87 1.99 -8.72
C LEU A 71 -7.02 2.86 -7.80
N TYR A 72 -6.19 2.25 -6.97
CA TYR A 72 -5.55 2.86 -5.81
C TYR A 72 -4.76 4.14 -6.12
N PHE A 73 -4.12 4.24 -7.28
CA PHE A 73 -3.36 5.44 -7.67
C PHE A 73 -4.24 6.71 -7.83
N LEU A 74 -5.57 6.53 -7.91
CA LEU A 74 -6.55 7.61 -7.99
C LEU A 74 -7.11 8.03 -6.62
N HIS A 75 -6.60 7.47 -5.50
CA HIS A 75 -7.07 7.86 -4.18
C HIS A 75 -6.80 9.34 -3.86
N SER A 76 -7.69 9.93 -3.07
CA SER A 76 -7.52 11.31 -2.61
C SER A 76 -6.58 11.34 -1.40
N LYS A 77 -5.42 11.95 -1.55
CA LYS A 77 -4.44 12.11 -0.48
C LYS A 77 -4.93 13.05 0.64
N GLU A 78 -5.83 13.97 0.30
CA GLU A 78 -6.43 14.89 1.26
C GLU A 78 -7.42 14.19 2.19
N SER A 79 -8.19 13.26 1.66
CA SER A 79 -9.18 12.49 2.44
C SER A 79 -8.58 11.28 3.15
N GLN A 80 -7.34 10.90 2.84
CA GLN A 80 -6.65 9.73 3.38
C GLN A 80 -5.18 10.06 3.70
N PRO A 81 -4.93 10.88 4.73
CA PRO A 81 -3.59 11.38 5.05
C PRO A 81 -2.63 10.29 5.50
N ASP A 82 -3.12 9.15 5.97
CA ASP A 82 -2.33 7.96 6.32
C ASP A 82 -2.06 7.04 5.12
N PHE A 83 -2.56 7.38 3.94
CA PHE A 83 -2.42 6.62 2.69
C PHE A 83 -2.86 5.15 2.83
N LEU A 84 -3.76 4.86 3.75
CA LEU A 84 -4.17 3.50 4.10
C LEU A 84 -3.00 2.59 4.51
N PHE A 85 -1.89 3.12 4.95
CA PHE A 85 -0.70 2.35 5.32
C PHE A 85 -0.98 1.27 6.35
N PRO A 86 -1.78 1.49 7.41
CA PRO A 86 -2.10 0.42 8.36
C PRO A 86 -2.72 -0.80 7.69
N TRP A 87 -3.66 -0.60 6.77
CA TRP A 87 -4.27 -1.67 5.99
C TRP A 87 -3.28 -2.31 5.02
N LEU A 88 -2.50 -1.51 4.29
CA LEU A 88 -1.49 -2.01 3.36
C LEU A 88 -0.41 -2.82 4.06
N PHE A 89 0.01 -2.43 5.26
CA PHE A 89 0.94 -3.18 6.10
C PHE A 89 0.35 -4.53 6.55
N HIS A 90 -0.93 -4.55 6.89
CA HIS A 90 -1.65 -5.80 7.15
C HIS A 90 -1.64 -6.72 5.93
N LEU A 91 -1.96 -6.19 4.74
CA LEU A 91 -1.97 -6.95 3.49
C LEU A 91 -0.58 -7.46 3.08
N LEU A 92 0.50 -6.73 3.36
CA LEU A 92 1.88 -7.19 3.11
C LEU A 92 2.24 -8.44 3.89
N GLN A 93 1.58 -8.70 5.00
CA GLN A 93 1.79 -9.87 5.85
C GLN A 93 0.84 -11.02 5.54
N HIS A 94 -0.09 -10.84 4.61
CA HIS A 94 -1.10 -11.85 4.28
C HIS A 94 -0.48 -13.15 3.74
N GLN A 95 -1.11 -14.30 4.02
CA GLN A 95 -0.62 -15.60 3.54
C GLN A 95 -0.70 -15.73 2.01
N ASN A 96 -1.72 -15.13 1.38
CA ASN A 96 -1.90 -15.13 -0.06
C ASN A 96 -0.91 -14.18 -0.76
N GLY A 97 -0.07 -14.75 -1.65
CA GLY A 97 0.95 -13.99 -2.39
C GLY A 97 0.38 -12.96 -3.36
N ASN A 98 -0.82 -13.17 -3.93
CA ASN A 98 -1.48 -12.20 -4.81
C ASN A 98 -1.91 -10.95 -4.03
N ILE A 99 -2.41 -11.12 -2.81
CA ILE A 99 -2.77 -10.03 -1.91
C ILE A 99 -1.51 -9.23 -1.54
N ARG A 100 -0.41 -9.91 -1.13
CA ARG A 100 0.85 -9.22 -0.84
C ARG A 100 1.41 -8.46 -2.03
N HIS A 101 1.32 -9.06 -3.22
CA HIS A 101 1.77 -8.39 -4.44
C HIS A 101 0.94 -7.13 -4.76
N ALA A 102 -0.38 -7.21 -4.60
CA ALA A 102 -1.26 -6.07 -4.77
C ALA A 102 -0.94 -4.94 -3.78
N ALA A 103 -0.71 -5.26 -2.50
CA ALA A 103 -0.30 -4.31 -1.48
C ALA A 103 1.05 -3.64 -1.81
N ALA A 104 2.05 -4.45 -2.19
CA ALA A 104 3.36 -3.91 -2.60
C ALA A 104 3.25 -2.98 -3.82
N ARG A 105 2.36 -3.28 -4.76
CA ARG A 105 2.09 -2.42 -5.92
C ARG A 105 1.45 -1.10 -5.49
N MET A 106 0.48 -1.11 -4.59
CA MET A 106 -0.15 0.10 -4.07
C MET A 106 0.88 1.00 -3.38
N LEU A 107 1.72 0.45 -2.52
CA LEU A 107 2.80 1.20 -1.86
C LEU A 107 3.82 1.76 -2.85
N LYS A 108 4.22 0.98 -3.87
CA LYS A 108 5.12 1.47 -4.92
C LYS A 108 4.54 2.64 -5.72
N ASN A 109 3.22 2.62 -5.95
CA ASN A 109 2.54 3.73 -6.62
C ASN A 109 2.62 5.03 -5.83
N GLU A 110 2.66 4.96 -4.48
CA GLU A 110 2.83 6.14 -3.63
C GLU A 110 4.24 6.72 -3.66
N LEU A 111 5.24 5.88 -3.84
CA LEU A 111 6.63 6.35 -3.87
C LEU A 111 6.87 7.34 -5.02
N GLY A 112 6.20 7.17 -6.17
CA GLY A 112 6.30 8.10 -7.28
C GLY A 112 6.06 9.56 -6.85
N PRO A 113 4.85 9.94 -6.45
CA PRO A 113 4.54 11.31 -6.03
C PRO A 113 5.28 11.74 -4.75
N LEU A 114 5.54 10.84 -3.80
CA LEU A 114 6.23 11.16 -2.56
C LEU A 114 7.71 11.51 -2.74
N THR A 115 8.36 10.98 -3.78
CA THR A 115 9.80 11.17 -4.02
C THR A 115 10.11 12.20 -5.10
N VAL A 116 9.10 12.83 -5.68
CA VAL A 116 9.27 13.80 -6.77
C VAL A 116 10.19 14.95 -6.35
N HIS A 117 10.00 15.53 -5.18
CA HIS A 117 10.82 16.63 -4.67
C HIS A 117 12.30 16.25 -4.46
N ILE A 118 12.60 14.96 -4.29
CA ILE A 118 13.97 14.45 -4.19
C ILE A 118 14.57 14.25 -5.58
N ARG A 119 13.80 13.63 -6.50
CA ARG A 119 14.28 13.31 -7.85
C ARG A 119 14.34 14.51 -8.78
N CYS A 120 13.47 15.49 -8.56
CA CYS A 120 13.29 16.65 -9.41
C CYS A 120 13.22 17.95 -8.56
N PRO A 121 14.28 18.32 -7.83
CA PRO A 121 14.22 19.40 -6.82
C PRO A 121 13.91 20.77 -7.39
N ASN A 122 14.08 20.97 -8.69
CA ASN A 122 13.87 22.27 -9.36
C ASN A 122 12.49 22.40 -10.02
N GLU A 123 11.66 21.36 -10.00
CA GLU A 123 10.34 21.40 -10.59
C GLU A 123 9.30 21.85 -9.56
N LYS A 124 8.39 22.73 -9.99
CA LYS A 124 7.22 23.08 -9.21
C LYS A 124 6.15 22.02 -9.43
N PHE A 125 5.99 21.12 -8.46
CA PHE A 125 4.92 20.14 -8.48
C PHE A 125 3.70 20.71 -7.78
N GLY A 126 2.55 20.65 -8.47
CA GLY A 126 1.33 21.26 -8.02
C GLY A 126 0.88 20.88 -6.60
N ASP A 127 -0.03 21.64 -6.07
CA ASP A 127 -0.42 21.95 -4.69
C ASP A 127 -0.76 20.82 -3.70
N ARG A 128 -0.54 19.55 -4.01
CA ARG A 128 -1.11 18.44 -3.20
C ARG A 128 -0.27 17.97 -2.02
N LEU A 129 1.05 18.04 -2.09
CA LEU A 129 1.97 17.72 -0.99
C LEU A 129 3.21 18.59 -1.07
N THR A 130 3.46 19.34 -0.01
CA THR A 130 4.74 20.06 0.13
C THR A 130 5.88 19.04 0.35
N PRO A 131 7.13 19.39 -0.01
CA PRO A 131 8.30 18.54 0.27
C PRO A 131 8.38 18.07 1.73
N LYS A 132 8.06 18.96 2.68
CA LYS A 132 8.07 18.66 4.12
C LYS A 132 7.01 17.62 4.51
N GLN A 133 5.82 17.68 3.92
CA GLN A 133 4.78 16.69 4.14
C GLN A 133 5.15 15.34 3.52
N ALA A 134 5.72 15.36 2.30
CA ALA A 134 6.20 14.15 1.64
C ALA A 134 7.33 13.48 2.43
N ASP A 135 8.29 14.25 2.98
CA ASP A 135 9.34 13.75 3.87
C ASP A 135 8.78 13.08 5.12
N PHE A 136 7.75 13.67 5.73
CA PHE A 136 7.10 13.08 6.91
C PHE A 136 6.43 11.74 6.57
N VAL A 137 5.72 11.67 5.44
CA VAL A 137 5.08 10.44 4.97
C VAL A 137 6.11 9.38 4.62
N LEU A 138 7.19 9.75 3.93
CA LEU A 138 8.29 8.83 3.60
C LEU A 138 8.96 8.27 4.87
N LEU A 139 9.18 9.11 5.88
CA LEU A 139 9.72 8.66 7.17
C LEU A 139 8.76 7.67 7.85
N SER A 140 7.47 7.97 7.89
CA SER A 140 6.45 7.10 8.47
C SER A 140 6.37 5.75 7.74
N LEU A 141 6.42 5.77 6.43
CA LEU A 141 6.46 4.56 5.60
C LEU A 141 7.72 3.74 5.88
N PHE A 142 8.88 4.38 5.93
CA PHE A 142 10.16 3.72 6.21
C PHE A 142 10.18 3.06 7.59
N ILE A 143 9.71 3.77 8.62
CA ILE A 143 9.59 3.24 9.98
C ILE A 143 8.64 2.04 10.00
N GLY A 144 7.45 2.17 9.42
CA GLY A 144 6.46 1.09 9.38
C GLY A 144 6.99 -0.17 8.69
N LEU A 145 7.64 -0.03 7.55
CA LEU A 145 8.21 -1.17 6.82
C LEU A 145 9.35 -1.85 7.61
N ASN A 146 10.21 -1.08 8.28
CA ASN A 146 11.28 -1.65 9.11
C ASN A 146 10.75 -2.35 10.36
N ASN A 147 9.71 -1.80 11.00
CA ASN A 147 9.02 -2.45 12.11
C ASN A 147 8.41 -3.80 11.67
N LEU A 148 7.78 -3.83 10.52
CA LEU A 148 7.27 -5.08 9.95
C LEU A 148 8.40 -6.09 9.71
N LEU A 149 9.55 -5.67 9.18
CA LEU A 149 10.70 -6.56 9.01
C LEU A 149 11.20 -7.09 10.35
N ALA A 150 11.32 -6.24 11.36
CA ALA A 150 11.74 -6.63 12.70
C ALA A 150 10.80 -7.68 13.32
N ASP A 151 9.49 -7.48 13.15
CA ASP A 151 8.50 -8.45 13.60
C ASP A 151 8.57 -9.79 12.83
N LEU A 152 9.02 -9.78 11.58
CA LEU A 152 9.17 -10.96 10.73
C LEU A 152 10.32 -11.89 11.12
N TRP A 153 11.26 -11.45 11.93
CA TRP A 153 12.32 -12.29 12.48
C TRP A 153 11.87 -13.26 13.60
N LYS A 154 10.59 -13.18 14.01
CA LYS A 154 10.05 -14.09 15.03
C LYS A 154 9.87 -15.52 14.48
N PRO A 155 10.07 -16.57 15.30
CA PRO A 155 10.01 -17.99 14.85
C PRO A 155 8.70 -18.39 14.14
N ALA A 156 7.61 -17.68 14.38
CA ALA A 156 6.30 -17.92 13.73
C ALA A 156 6.34 -17.82 12.20
N TYR A 157 7.29 -17.15 11.62
CA TYR A 157 7.42 -16.97 10.17
C TYR A 157 7.77 -18.19 9.38
N LYS A 158 8.32 -19.20 9.99
CA LYS A 158 8.62 -20.48 9.34
C LYS A 158 7.37 -21.21 8.79
N LYS A 159 6.18 -20.69 9.10
CA LYS A 159 4.89 -21.28 8.69
C LYS A 159 4.30 -20.72 7.40
N TYR A 160 4.86 -19.68 6.80
CA TYR A 160 4.31 -19.14 5.55
C TYR A 160 4.54 -20.08 4.38
N LYS A 161 3.44 -20.44 3.68
CA LYS A 161 3.51 -21.27 2.48
C LYS A 161 4.21 -20.52 1.35
N TYR A 162 5.11 -21.20 0.69
CA TYR A 162 5.79 -20.70 -0.50
C TYR A 162 4.81 -20.60 -1.68
N VAL A 163 4.76 -19.43 -2.33
CA VAL A 163 4.01 -19.22 -3.58
C VAL A 163 5.03 -18.97 -4.68
N SER A 164 5.09 -19.89 -5.65
CA SER A 164 6.18 -20.00 -6.63
C SER A 164 6.31 -18.81 -7.60
N SER A 165 5.25 -18.05 -7.84
CA SER A 165 5.21 -17.02 -8.88
C SER A 165 5.25 -15.56 -8.38
N LEU A 166 5.27 -15.32 -7.06
CA LEU A 166 5.15 -13.99 -6.45
C LEU A 166 6.10 -13.87 -5.27
N PRO A 167 6.22 -12.68 -4.64
CA PRO A 167 7.06 -12.55 -3.46
C PRO A 167 6.81 -13.71 -2.51
N ALA A 168 7.81 -14.58 -2.37
CA ALA A 168 7.66 -15.90 -1.74
C ALA A 168 7.31 -15.81 -0.25
N SER A 169 7.43 -14.60 0.33
CA SER A 169 7.19 -14.38 1.75
C SER A 169 6.79 -12.91 2.00
N PRO A 170 6.16 -12.59 3.12
CA PRO A 170 5.96 -11.23 3.57
C PRO A 170 7.27 -10.41 3.59
N TYR A 171 8.35 -11.01 4.04
CA TYR A 171 9.69 -10.40 4.05
C TYR A 171 10.08 -9.86 2.66
N LYS A 172 9.97 -10.70 1.62
CA LYS A 172 10.27 -10.27 0.24
C LYS A 172 9.34 -9.18 -0.26
N SER A 173 8.06 -9.22 0.12
CA SER A 173 7.10 -8.18 -0.26
C SER A 173 7.49 -6.83 0.32
N ILE A 174 7.91 -6.78 1.57
CA ILE A 174 8.36 -5.58 2.25
C ILE A 174 9.69 -5.10 1.65
N GLN A 175 10.65 -6.01 1.43
CA GLN A 175 11.93 -5.67 0.79
C GLN A 175 11.73 -5.04 -0.60
N MET A 176 10.79 -5.53 -1.41
CA MET A 176 10.49 -4.95 -2.72
C MET A 176 10.05 -3.48 -2.63
N VAL A 177 9.32 -3.10 -1.58
CA VAL A 177 8.92 -1.70 -1.35
C VAL A 177 10.11 -0.88 -0.89
N LEU A 178 10.91 -1.39 0.05
CA LEU A 178 12.12 -0.71 0.53
C LEU A 178 13.15 -0.51 -0.57
N SER A 179 13.40 -1.53 -1.42
CA SER A 179 14.30 -1.41 -2.56
C SER A 179 13.83 -0.32 -3.53
N ARG A 180 12.52 -0.27 -3.80
CA ARG A 180 11.97 0.79 -4.64
C ARG A 180 12.14 2.17 -4.01
N MET A 181 11.97 2.27 -2.70
CA MET A 181 12.20 3.50 -1.95
C MET A 181 13.67 3.93 -2.03
N GLU A 182 14.62 3.00 -1.91
CA GLU A 182 16.05 3.25 -2.07
C GLU A 182 16.40 3.74 -3.49
N GLU A 183 15.80 3.13 -4.52
CA GLU A 183 15.97 3.56 -5.92
C GLU A 183 15.45 4.98 -6.15
N ASP A 184 14.28 5.31 -5.64
CA ASP A 184 13.63 6.61 -5.88
C ASP A 184 14.22 7.76 -5.03
N CYS A 185 14.64 7.48 -3.80
CA CYS A 185 15.19 8.49 -2.87
C CYS A 185 16.69 8.71 -3.02
N GLY A 186 17.44 7.68 -3.43
CA GLY A 186 18.89 7.69 -3.48
C GLY A 186 19.57 7.52 -2.11
N GLU A 187 20.86 7.17 -2.15
CA GLU A 187 21.64 6.80 -0.96
C GLU A 187 21.71 7.90 0.12
N ALA A 188 21.92 9.14 -0.29
CA ALA A 188 22.07 10.26 0.64
C ALA A 188 20.81 10.49 1.47
N TYR A 189 19.64 10.46 0.85
CA TYR A 189 18.36 10.63 1.52
C TYR A 189 18.05 9.42 2.42
N MET A 190 18.28 8.20 1.95
CA MET A 190 18.10 7.00 2.76
C MET A 190 19.01 6.98 3.99
N LYS A 191 20.22 7.50 3.89
CA LYS A 191 21.12 7.67 5.04
C LYS A 191 20.56 8.63 6.08
N GLN A 192 19.92 9.72 5.65
CA GLN A 192 19.23 10.64 6.56
C GLN A 192 18.03 9.97 7.26
N LEU A 193 17.22 9.21 6.53
CA LEU A 193 16.11 8.46 7.14
C LEU A 193 16.61 7.45 8.19
N LYS A 194 17.66 6.71 7.88
CA LYS A 194 18.28 5.74 8.81
C LYS A 194 18.81 6.43 10.08
N SER A 195 19.43 7.60 9.94
CA SER A 195 19.93 8.37 11.09
C SER A 195 18.80 8.87 12.00
N ARG A 196 17.69 9.33 11.42
CA ARG A 196 16.50 9.73 12.19
C ARG A 196 15.89 8.57 12.96
N LEU A 197 15.81 7.40 12.34
CA LEU A 197 15.30 6.18 12.98
C LEU A 197 16.13 5.83 14.23
N ILE A 198 17.46 5.89 14.15
CA ILE A 198 18.38 5.60 15.27
C ILE A 198 18.17 6.59 16.41
N CYS A 199 18.11 7.89 16.13
CA CYS A 199 17.89 8.93 17.14
C CYS A 199 16.54 8.75 17.87
N ASP A 200 15.48 8.35 17.18
CA ASP A 200 14.18 8.11 17.80
C ASP A 200 14.21 6.89 18.73
N PHE A 201 14.92 5.82 18.37
CA PHE A 201 15.10 4.65 19.24
C PHE A 201 15.94 4.97 20.50
N GLU A 202 16.98 5.78 20.37
CA GLU A 202 17.80 6.19 21.51
C GLU A 202 17.02 7.07 22.48
N ASN A 203 16.22 8.00 21.97
CA ASN A 203 15.34 8.84 22.78
C ASN A 203 14.28 8.04 23.54
N GLN A 204 13.69 7.03 22.91
CA GLN A 204 12.72 6.13 23.56
C GLN A 204 13.40 5.29 24.66
N ARG A 205 14.59 4.73 24.42
CA ARG A 205 15.36 4.00 25.45
C ARG A 205 15.72 4.86 26.65
N SER A 206 16.10 6.11 26.42
CA SER A 206 16.47 7.05 27.50
C SER A 206 15.26 7.41 28.37
N ASN A 207 14.05 7.38 27.83
CA ASN A 207 12.83 7.63 28.59
C ASN A 207 12.35 6.40 29.39
N ILE A 208 12.61 5.18 28.91
CA ILE A 208 12.27 3.94 29.64
C ILE A 208 13.19 3.73 30.85
N ASN A 209 14.44 4.16 30.77
CA ASN A 209 15.40 4.01 31.87
C ASN A 209 15.26 5.09 32.99
N LYS A 210 14.27 5.98 32.90
CA LYS A 210 13.96 7.00 33.91
C LYS A 210 12.80 6.62 34.85
N PHE A 211 12.27 5.43 34.71
CA PHE A 211 11.27 4.80 35.60
C PHE A 211 11.89 3.54 36.23
#